data_e74e70ade6a5b9c167042e51126ea274
#
_entry.id   e74e70ade6a5b9c167042e51126ea274
#
_cell.length_a   1.000
_cell.length_b   1.000
_cell.length_c   1.000
_cell.angle_alpha   90.00
_cell.angle_beta   90.00
_cell.angle_gamma   90.00
#
_symmetry.space_group_name_H-M   'P 1'
#
loop_
_entity.id
_entity.type
_entity.pdbx_description
1 polymer ?
#
loop_
_entity_poly.entity_id
_entity_poly.type
_entity_poly.pdbx_seq_one_letter_code
_entity_poly.pdbx_strand_id
1 'polypeptide(L)'
;QVTAQDMQALQTNNYNVFAQQARPALMKFVEMNTLSTEAQRMVGMMTQWNLYNDPSEKGITIFKLIWDSVENAVWGDELAGSLIPLTKPESFVLLEQMNRDSNFRVADDIRTKDKVESLKDQVQLGIEKATLKCLELEKENKLSWEAFKATRVLHLTKMPALSRLNLPI
;
A
#
# COMPACT_ATOMS: atom_id res chain seq x y z
N GLN A 1 -13.34 30.46 13.96
CA GLN A 1 -12.09 30.83 14.65
C GLN A 1 -11.42 29.54 15.13
N VAL A 2 -10.18 29.30 14.76
CA VAL A 2 -9.42 28.11 15.17
C VAL A 2 -8.97 28.29 16.62
N THR A 3 -9.21 27.27 17.45
CA THR A 3 -8.82 27.27 18.87
C THR A 3 -7.48 26.53 19.10
N ALA A 4 -6.90 26.67 20.29
CA ALA A 4 -5.70 25.91 20.67
C ALA A 4 -5.97 24.40 20.70
N GLN A 5 -7.19 23.98 21.10
CA GLN A 5 -7.61 22.59 21.08
C GLN A 5 -7.69 22.04 19.64
N ASP A 6 -8.20 22.84 18.68
CA ASP A 6 -8.23 22.44 17.26
C ASP A 6 -6.81 22.21 16.72
N MET A 7 -5.86 23.06 17.11
CA MET A 7 -4.45 22.92 16.72
C MET A 7 -3.80 21.66 17.32
N GLN A 8 -4.10 21.36 18.59
CA GLN A 8 -3.62 20.12 19.22
C GLN A 8 -4.21 18.88 18.54
N ALA A 9 -5.50 18.90 18.22
CA ALA A 9 -6.16 17.81 17.52
C ALA A 9 -5.56 17.58 16.11
N LEU A 10 -5.22 18.67 15.40
CA LEU A 10 -4.57 18.57 14.10
C LEU A 10 -3.16 17.98 14.17
N GLN A 11 -2.39 18.33 15.21
CA GLN A 11 -1.01 17.82 15.38
C GLN A 11 -0.96 16.31 15.65
N THR A 12 -2.00 15.77 16.27
CA THR A 12 -2.09 14.34 16.61
C THR A 12 -2.98 13.54 15.65
N ASN A 13 -3.53 14.20 14.64
CA ASN A 13 -4.40 13.55 13.68
C ASN A 13 -3.60 12.62 12.75
N ASN A 14 -3.90 11.32 12.81
CA ASN A 14 -3.29 10.27 12.01
C ASN A 14 -4.20 9.77 10.88
N TYR A 15 -5.21 10.54 10.49
CA TYR A 15 -6.15 10.19 9.43
C TYR A 15 -5.47 10.12 8.06
N ASN A 16 -5.70 9.04 7.32
CA ASN A 16 -5.07 8.77 6.04
C ASN A 16 -5.88 9.34 4.86
N VAL A 17 -5.62 10.61 4.53
CA VAL A 17 -6.28 11.31 3.42
C VAL A 17 -6.01 10.66 2.07
N PHE A 18 -4.81 10.09 1.86
CA PHE A 18 -4.49 9.39 0.62
C PHE A 18 -5.37 8.15 0.46
N ALA A 19 -5.46 7.31 1.49
CA ALA A 19 -6.28 6.11 1.45
C ALA A 19 -7.79 6.43 1.32
N GLN A 20 -8.24 7.56 1.84
CA GLN A 20 -9.61 8.03 1.65
C GLN A 20 -9.98 8.16 0.17
N GLN A 21 -9.02 8.62 -0.65
CA GLN A 21 -9.21 8.79 -2.09
C GLN A 21 -8.85 7.52 -2.88
N ALA A 22 -7.75 6.88 -2.51
CA ALA A 22 -7.17 5.76 -3.27
C ALA A 22 -7.93 4.45 -3.07
N ARG A 23 -8.44 4.16 -1.86
CA ARG A 23 -9.21 2.93 -1.61
C ARG A 23 -10.47 2.82 -2.47
N PRO A 24 -11.36 3.82 -2.58
CA PRO A 24 -12.51 3.72 -3.47
C PRO A 24 -12.11 3.64 -4.96
N ALA A 25 -11.04 4.32 -5.37
CA ALA A 25 -10.54 4.23 -6.74
C ALA A 25 -10.03 2.82 -7.07
N LEU A 26 -9.23 2.23 -6.17
CA LEU A 26 -8.75 0.85 -6.27
C LEU A 26 -9.91 -0.16 -6.35
N MET A 27 -10.92 0.00 -5.50
CA MET A 27 -12.06 -0.92 -5.42
C MET A 27 -12.91 -0.96 -6.70
N LYS A 28 -12.85 0.04 -7.58
CA LYS A 28 -13.50 -0.02 -8.90
C LYS A 28 -12.96 -1.15 -9.79
N PHE A 29 -11.71 -1.55 -9.56
CA PHE A 29 -11.01 -2.56 -10.36
C PHE A 29 -10.93 -3.93 -9.67
N VAL A 30 -11.47 -4.07 -8.46
CA VAL A 30 -11.44 -5.32 -7.69
C VAL A 30 -12.61 -6.22 -8.07
N GLU A 31 -12.31 -7.43 -8.54
CA GLU A 31 -13.28 -8.52 -8.72
C GLU A 31 -13.12 -9.54 -7.60
N MET A 32 -13.93 -9.41 -6.57
CA MET A 32 -13.85 -10.29 -5.39
C MET A 32 -13.93 -11.78 -5.73
N ASN A 33 -14.76 -12.15 -6.72
CA ASN A 33 -15.00 -13.55 -7.08
C ASN A 33 -13.80 -14.24 -7.76
N THR A 34 -12.84 -13.47 -8.27
CA THR A 34 -11.63 -14.00 -8.92
C THR A 34 -10.44 -14.08 -7.96
N LEU A 35 -10.57 -13.48 -6.79
CA LEU A 35 -9.53 -13.49 -5.75
C LEU A 35 -9.57 -14.78 -4.93
N SER A 36 -8.38 -15.20 -4.46
CA SER A 36 -8.28 -16.26 -3.45
C SER A 36 -9.03 -15.91 -2.17
N THR A 37 -9.43 -16.93 -1.41
CA THR A 37 -10.14 -16.71 -0.12
C THR A 37 -9.35 -15.82 0.83
N GLU A 38 -8.04 -15.99 0.89
CA GLU A 38 -7.14 -15.19 1.69
C GLU A 38 -7.09 -13.73 1.21
N ALA A 39 -7.05 -13.51 -0.11
CA ALA A 39 -7.08 -12.18 -0.70
C ALA A 39 -8.42 -11.47 -0.42
N GLN A 40 -9.54 -12.17 -0.53
CA GLN A 40 -10.86 -11.64 -0.16
C GLN A 40 -10.88 -11.22 1.32
N ARG A 41 -10.30 -12.02 2.22
CA ARG A 41 -10.17 -11.68 3.63
C ARG A 41 -9.34 -10.42 3.85
N MET A 42 -8.19 -10.30 3.19
CA MET A 42 -7.33 -9.10 3.30
C MET A 42 -8.04 -7.84 2.76
N VAL A 43 -8.69 -7.95 1.60
CA VAL A 43 -9.49 -6.83 1.06
C VAL A 43 -10.62 -6.47 2.01
N GLY A 44 -11.29 -7.45 2.63
CA GLY A 44 -12.31 -7.23 3.65
C GLY A 44 -11.78 -6.43 4.85
N MET A 45 -10.62 -6.81 5.40
CA MET A 45 -9.98 -6.08 6.50
C MET A 45 -9.59 -4.66 6.09
N MET A 46 -9.03 -4.48 4.89
CA MET A 46 -8.69 -3.16 4.34
C MET A 46 -9.94 -2.27 4.21
N THR A 47 -11.06 -2.81 3.75
CA THR A 47 -12.29 -2.02 3.55
C THR A 47 -12.98 -1.65 4.85
N GLN A 48 -12.85 -2.48 5.90
CA GLN A 48 -13.40 -2.21 7.23
C GLN A 48 -12.57 -1.20 8.04
N TRP A 49 -11.33 -0.95 7.66
CA TRP A 49 -10.45 0.04 8.31
C TRP A 49 -11.05 1.45 8.24
N ASN A 50 -11.07 2.13 9.38
CA ASN A 50 -11.65 3.47 9.58
C ASN A 50 -10.80 4.62 9.02
N LEU A 51 -9.67 4.33 8.35
CA LEU A 51 -8.69 5.28 7.81
C LEU A 51 -7.82 6.01 8.84
N TYR A 52 -7.90 5.67 10.12
CA TYR A 52 -6.94 6.14 11.11
C TYR A 52 -5.75 5.17 11.20
N ASN A 53 -4.55 5.74 11.23
CA ASN A 53 -3.29 4.97 11.26
C ASN A 53 -2.92 4.60 12.71
N ASP A 54 -3.85 3.99 13.43
CA ASP A 54 -3.63 3.60 14.81
C ASP A 54 -2.59 2.45 14.91
N PRO A 55 -1.76 2.42 15.97
CA PRO A 55 -0.68 1.45 16.10
C PRO A 55 -1.11 -0.02 15.93
N SER A 56 -2.24 -0.39 16.52
CA SER A 56 -2.77 -1.76 16.45
C SER A 56 -3.51 -2.10 15.14
N GLU A 57 -3.77 -1.09 14.30
CA GLU A 57 -4.56 -1.25 13.08
C GLU A 57 -3.80 -2.08 12.03
N LYS A 58 -4.49 -3.01 11.38
CA LYS A 58 -3.96 -3.87 10.32
C LYS A 58 -4.35 -3.39 8.92
N GLY A 59 -5.49 -2.75 8.80
CA GLY A 59 -6.06 -2.31 7.52
C GLY A 59 -5.15 -1.38 6.74
N ILE A 60 -4.42 -0.48 7.42
CA ILE A 60 -3.43 0.39 6.79
C ILE A 60 -2.24 -0.39 6.23
N THR A 61 -1.72 -1.38 6.95
CA THR A 61 -0.61 -2.22 6.47
C THR A 61 -1.01 -2.97 5.22
N ILE A 62 -2.22 -3.55 5.23
CA ILE A 62 -2.78 -4.27 4.08
C ILE A 62 -2.97 -3.32 2.91
N PHE A 63 -3.58 -2.14 3.13
CA PHE A 63 -3.74 -1.12 2.09
C PHE A 63 -2.41 -0.73 1.46
N LYS A 64 -1.39 -0.44 2.29
CA LYS A 64 -0.07 -0.07 1.80
C LYS A 64 0.56 -1.17 0.97
N LEU A 65 0.52 -2.42 1.43
CA LEU A 65 1.08 -3.55 0.69
C LEU A 65 0.36 -3.81 -0.63
N ILE A 66 -0.96 -3.71 -0.65
CA ILE A 66 -1.76 -3.81 -1.88
C ILE A 66 -1.39 -2.69 -2.84
N TRP A 67 -1.37 -1.43 -2.36
CA TRP A 67 -1.05 -0.29 -3.20
C TRP A 67 0.35 -0.39 -3.79
N ASP A 68 1.38 -0.67 -2.97
CA ASP A 68 2.76 -0.86 -3.42
C ASP A 68 2.89 -2.00 -4.45
N SER A 69 2.11 -3.08 -4.26
CA SER A 69 2.12 -4.23 -5.17
C SER A 69 1.44 -3.92 -6.51
N VAL A 70 0.35 -3.15 -6.49
CA VAL A 70 -0.31 -2.66 -7.71
C VAL A 70 0.60 -1.70 -8.47
N GLU A 71 1.24 -0.75 -7.79
CA GLU A 71 2.23 0.13 -8.42
C GLU A 71 3.37 -0.66 -9.06
N ASN A 72 3.87 -1.70 -8.37
CA ASN A 72 4.92 -2.56 -8.92
C ASN A 72 4.42 -3.40 -10.11
N ALA A 73 3.15 -3.78 -10.13
CA ALA A 73 2.56 -4.50 -11.25
C ALA A 73 2.39 -3.60 -12.48
N VAL A 74 2.05 -2.32 -12.26
CA VAL A 74 1.81 -1.33 -13.33
C VAL A 74 3.11 -0.76 -13.91
N TRP A 75 4.10 -0.43 -13.05
CA TRP A 75 5.31 0.29 -13.47
C TRP A 75 6.54 -0.61 -13.58
N GLY A 76 6.46 -1.85 -13.09
CA GLY A 76 7.64 -2.68 -12.89
C GLY A 76 8.33 -3.13 -14.19
N ASP A 77 7.60 -3.36 -15.24
CA ASP A 77 8.11 -3.74 -16.55
C ASP A 77 8.71 -2.54 -17.28
N GLU A 78 8.07 -1.39 -17.22
CA GLU A 78 8.54 -0.14 -17.84
C GLU A 78 9.90 0.32 -17.27
N LEU A 79 10.13 0.03 -15.98
CA LEU A 79 11.36 0.43 -15.30
C LEU A 79 12.48 -0.63 -15.38
N ALA A 80 12.13 -1.89 -15.63
CA ALA A 80 13.06 -3.03 -15.56
C ALA A 80 14.16 -3.01 -16.61
N GLY A 81 13.95 -2.35 -17.75
CA GLY A 81 14.91 -2.28 -18.86
C GLY A 81 15.87 -1.09 -18.83
N SER A 82 15.77 -0.22 -17.84
CA SER A 82 16.56 1.01 -17.78
C SER A 82 18.01 0.75 -17.36
N LEU A 83 18.96 1.35 -18.10
CA LEU A 83 20.39 1.35 -17.76
C LEU A 83 20.72 2.24 -16.54
N ILE A 84 19.82 3.14 -16.20
CA ILE A 84 19.94 4.02 -15.03
C ILE A 84 18.80 3.72 -14.04
N PRO A 85 19.04 3.80 -12.73
CA PRO A 85 17.98 3.63 -11.74
C PRO A 85 16.89 4.67 -11.95
N LEU A 86 15.71 4.25 -12.37
CA LEU A 86 14.52 5.09 -12.43
C LEU A 86 13.67 4.86 -11.18
N THR A 87 13.09 5.93 -10.68
CA THR A 87 12.10 5.86 -9.59
C THR A 87 10.71 5.71 -10.18
N LYS A 88 9.86 4.96 -9.48
CA LYS A 88 8.44 4.90 -9.83
C LYS A 88 7.82 6.29 -9.75
N PRO A 89 6.80 6.57 -10.57
CA PRO A 89 5.97 7.74 -10.41
C PRO A 89 5.35 7.81 -9.01
N GLU A 90 5.07 9.00 -8.54
CA GLU A 90 4.37 9.21 -7.26
C GLU A 90 3.00 8.54 -7.26
N SER A 91 2.57 8.03 -6.11
CA SER A 91 1.30 7.29 -5.95
C SER A 91 0.07 8.04 -6.46
N PHE A 92 0.10 9.37 -6.45
CA PHE A 92 -0.97 10.20 -7.02
C PHE A 92 -1.13 10.04 -8.53
N VAL A 93 -0.08 9.71 -9.26
CA VAL A 93 -0.16 9.47 -10.71
C VAL A 93 -1.05 8.26 -11.01
N LEU A 94 -0.83 7.15 -10.29
CA LEU A 94 -1.69 5.97 -10.45
C LEU A 94 -3.12 6.25 -10.01
N LEU A 95 -3.32 6.93 -8.89
CA LEU A 95 -4.64 7.33 -8.41
C LEU A 95 -5.40 8.18 -9.44
N GLU A 96 -4.70 9.12 -10.07
CA GLU A 96 -5.28 9.97 -11.10
C GLU A 96 -5.68 9.15 -12.34
N GLN A 97 -4.86 8.21 -12.78
CA GLN A 97 -5.18 7.30 -13.88
C GLN A 97 -6.39 6.41 -13.55
N MET A 98 -6.47 5.84 -12.35
CA MET A 98 -7.62 5.07 -11.89
C MET A 98 -8.93 5.87 -11.92
N ASN A 99 -8.87 7.18 -11.76
CA ASN A 99 -10.04 8.04 -11.80
C ASN A 99 -10.38 8.58 -13.19
N ARG A 100 -9.40 8.68 -14.10
CA ARG A 100 -9.58 9.29 -15.42
C ARG A 100 -9.86 8.28 -16.54
N ASP A 101 -9.12 7.19 -16.58
CA ASP A 101 -9.11 6.31 -17.74
C ASP A 101 -8.97 4.83 -17.36
N SER A 102 -9.97 4.04 -17.75
CA SER A 102 -9.92 2.58 -17.62
C SER A 102 -8.99 1.91 -18.65
N ASN A 103 -8.58 2.61 -19.71
CA ASN A 103 -7.71 2.11 -20.79
C ASN A 103 -6.25 2.57 -20.65
N PHE A 104 -5.77 2.66 -19.43
CA PHE A 104 -4.42 3.07 -19.13
C PHE A 104 -3.38 2.09 -19.73
N ARG A 105 -2.73 2.49 -20.83
CA ARG A 105 -1.85 1.60 -21.63
C ARG A 105 -0.64 1.07 -20.87
N VAL A 106 -0.12 1.83 -19.92
CA VAL A 106 1.03 1.42 -19.08
C VAL A 106 0.66 0.26 -18.14
N ALA A 107 -0.61 -0.13 -18.05
CA ALA A 107 -1.00 -1.32 -17.33
C ALA A 107 -0.70 -2.63 -18.08
N ASP A 108 -0.35 -2.55 -19.38
CA ASP A 108 0.04 -3.70 -20.17
C ASP A 108 1.48 -4.11 -19.87
N ASP A 109 1.70 -5.34 -19.42
CA ASP A 109 3.06 -5.85 -19.18
C ASP A 109 3.74 -6.15 -20.52
N ILE A 110 4.63 -5.27 -20.97
CA ILE A 110 5.33 -5.37 -22.26
C ILE A 110 6.16 -6.66 -22.43
N ARG A 111 6.36 -7.42 -21.36
CA ARG A 111 7.07 -8.71 -21.40
C ARG A 111 6.15 -9.87 -21.80
N THR A 112 4.83 -9.72 -21.66
CA THR A 112 3.85 -10.71 -22.11
C THR A 112 3.51 -10.45 -23.58
N LYS A 113 3.60 -11.52 -24.43
CA LYS A 113 3.40 -11.38 -25.87
C LYS A 113 1.99 -11.73 -26.34
N ASP A 114 1.32 -12.54 -25.56
CA ASP A 114 0.06 -13.19 -25.96
C ASP A 114 -1.17 -12.58 -25.29
N LYS A 115 -0.98 -11.58 -24.42
CA LYS A 115 -2.04 -10.91 -23.68
C LYS A 115 -1.73 -9.44 -23.53
N VAL A 116 -2.75 -8.61 -23.65
CA VAL A 116 -2.71 -7.19 -23.28
C VAL A 116 -3.41 -7.08 -21.92
N GLU A 117 -2.65 -6.74 -20.89
CA GLU A 117 -3.17 -6.58 -19.55
C GLU A 117 -3.88 -5.24 -19.38
N SER A 118 -4.95 -5.27 -18.62
CA SER A 118 -5.68 -4.08 -18.20
C SER A 118 -5.26 -3.66 -16.79
N LEU A 119 -5.59 -2.43 -16.41
CA LEU A 119 -5.41 -1.97 -15.02
C LEU A 119 -6.11 -2.89 -14.01
N LYS A 120 -7.23 -3.48 -14.39
CA LYS A 120 -7.95 -4.48 -13.59
C LYS A 120 -7.12 -5.74 -13.36
N ASP A 121 -6.48 -6.27 -14.41
CA ASP A 121 -5.59 -7.44 -14.29
C ASP A 121 -4.43 -7.13 -13.34
N GLN A 122 -3.83 -5.94 -13.43
CA GLN A 122 -2.73 -5.53 -12.56
C GLN A 122 -3.17 -5.32 -11.10
N VAL A 123 -4.38 -4.83 -10.88
CA VAL A 123 -4.96 -4.72 -9.53
C VAL A 123 -5.17 -6.11 -8.93
N GLN A 124 -5.75 -7.05 -9.67
CA GLN A 124 -5.93 -8.42 -9.17
C GLN A 124 -4.58 -9.09 -8.86
N LEU A 125 -3.61 -8.98 -9.76
CA LEU A 125 -2.26 -9.49 -9.55
C LEU A 125 -1.58 -8.86 -8.32
N GLY A 126 -1.72 -7.54 -8.17
CA GLY A 126 -1.16 -6.80 -7.04
C GLY A 126 -1.76 -7.23 -5.71
N ILE A 127 -3.07 -7.45 -5.66
CA ILE A 127 -3.77 -7.94 -4.45
C ILE A 127 -3.28 -9.33 -4.06
N GLU A 128 -3.19 -10.27 -5.01
CA GLU A 128 -2.71 -11.63 -4.73
C GLU A 128 -1.25 -11.62 -4.22
N LYS A 129 -0.36 -10.86 -4.86
CA LYS A 129 1.03 -10.71 -4.41
C LYS A 129 1.12 -10.09 -3.01
N ALA A 130 0.36 -9.04 -2.75
CA ALA A 130 0.31 -8.41 -1.44
C ALA A 130 -0.22 -9.35 -0.36
N THR A 131 -1.20 -10.18 -0.70
CA THR A 131 -1.79 -11.16 0.22
C THR A 131 -0.74 -12.14 0.74
N LEU A 132 0.15 -12.65 -0.11
CA LEU A 132 1.24 -13.53 0.32
C LEU A 132 2.10 -12.84 1.39
N LYS A 133 2.43 -11.57 1.18
CA LYS A 133 3.21 -10.80 2.16
C LYS A 133 2.44 -10.53 3.45
N CYS A 134 1.15 -10.23 3.35
CA CYS A 134 0.29 -10.06 4.53
C CYS A 134 0.24 -11.34 5.37
N LEU A 135 0.14 -12.52 4.75
CA LEU A 135 0.12 -13.81 5.43
C LEU A 135 1.46 -14.11 6.13
N GLU A 136 2.59 -13.76 5.52
CA GLU A 136 3.91 -13.86 6.17
C GLU A 136 3.97 -12.99 7.43
N LEU A 137 3.58 -11.71 7.30
CA LEU A 137 3.57 -10.78 8.42
C LEU A 137 2.59 -11.20 9.53
N GLU A 138 1.45 -11.77 9.15
CA GLU A 138 0.45 -12.28 10.11
C GLU A 138 1.01 -13.46 10.92
N LYS A 139 1.71 -14.41 10.28
CA LYS A 139 2.42 -15.52 10.96
C LYS A 139 3.47 -15.03 11.95
N GLU A 140 4.13 -13.91 11.64
CA GLU A 140 5.14 -13.29 12.49
C GLU A 140 4.55 -12.33 13.53
N ASN A 141 3.22 -12.16 13.61
CA ASN A 141 2.53 -11.14 14.40
C ASN A 141 3.00 -9.70 14.11
N LYS A 142 3.34 -9.42 12.83
CA LYS A 142 3.85 -8.12 12.37
C LYS A 142 2.90 -7.39 11.42
N LEU A 143 1.64 -7.80 11.34
CA LEU A 143 0.67 -7.18 10.44
C LEU A 143 0.08 -5.87 11.00
N SER A 144 0.16 -5.62 12.32
CA SER A 144 -0.23 -4.33 12.89
C SER A 144 0.68 -3.21 12.38
N TRP A 145 0.15 -1.98 12.31
CA TRP A 145 0.89 -0.84 11.78
C TRP A 145 2.20 -0.56 12.53
N GLU A 146 2.16 -0.59 13.87
CA GLU A 146 3.34 -0.40 14.69
C GLU A 146 4.43 -1.45 14.43
N ALA A 147 4.03 -2.72 14.33
CA ALA A 147 4.96 -3.82 14.11
C ALA A 147 5.53 -3.81 12.68
N PHE A 148 4.71 -3.48 11.70
CA PHE A 148 5.11 -3.37 10.29
C PHE A 148 6.06 -2.19 10.06
N LYS A 149 5.71 -1.00 10.58
CA LYS A 149 6.50 0.21 10.41
C LYS A 149 7.80 0.16 11.22
N ALA A 150 7.77 -0.46 12.39
CA ALA A 150 8.91 -0.77 13.27
C ALA A 150 9.94 0.37 13.34
N THR A 151 9.55 1.51 13.93
CA THR A 151 10.45 2.65 14.06
C THR A 151 11.69 2.28 14.85
N ARG A 152 12.86 2.45 14.27
CA ARG A 152 14.16 2.13 14.88
C ARG A 152 14.96 3.41 15.07
N VAL A 153 15.34 3.70 16.30
CA VAL A 153 16.28 4.78 16.59
C VAL A 153 17.65 4.15 16.82
N LEU A 154 18.50 4.21 15.79
CA LEU A 154 19.87 3.71 15.88
C LEU A 154 20.76 4.76 16.52
N HIS A 155 21.64 4.33 17.42
CA HIS A 155 22.71 5.17 17.93
C HIS A 155 23.62 5.64 16.78
N LEU A 156 24.15 6.86 16.85
CA LEU A 156 25.00 7.44 15.80
C LEU A 156 26.18 6.54 15.41
N THR A 157 26.76 5.84 16.36
CA THR A 157 27.86 4.87 16.13
C THR A 157 27.35 3.48 15.72
N LYS A 158 26.02 3.31 15.49
CA LYS A 158 25.36 2.04 15.19
C LYS A 158 25.59 0.92 16.23
N MET A 159 25.90 1.28 17.49
CA MET A 159 26.06 0.32 18.58
C MET A 159 24.70 -0.22 19.01
N PRO A 160 24.44 -1.54 18.92
CA PRO A 160 23.13 -2.11 19.23
C PRO A 160 22.69 -1.86 20.68
N ALA A 161 23.64 -1.91 21.63
CA ALA A 161 23.35 -1.69 23.06
C ALA A 161 22.84 -0.27 23.39
N LEU A 162 23.13 0.71 22.54
CA LEU A 162 22.70 2.10 22.68
C LEU A 162 21.57 2.48 21.73
N SER A 163 21.15 1.55 20.87
CA SER A 163 20.06 1.75 19.91
C SER A 163 18.75 1.32 20.54
N ARG A 164 17.69 2.08 20.32
CA ARG A 164 16.32 1.65 20.65
C ARG A 164 15.65 1.08 19.40
N LEU A 165 15.27 -0.17 19.50
CA LEU A 165 14.48 -0.87 18.49
C LEU A 165 13.01 -0.85 18.94
N ASN A 166 12.10 -0.61 18.01
CA ASN A 166 10.65 -0.64 18.25
C ASN A 166 10.17 0.38 19.31
N LEU A 167 10.41 1.65 19.05
CA LEU A 167 9.71 2.69 19.80
C LEU A 167 8.22 2.62 19.41
N PRO A 168 7.31 2.63 20.40
CA PRO A 168 5.90 2.84 20.11
C PRO A 168 5.74 4.18 19.41
N ILE A 169 4.90 4.20 18.37
CA ILE A 169 4.55 5.39 17.61
C ILE A 169 3.53 6.19 18.40
#